data_f759c12744d6fd3ad1246c1dddb218ea
#
_entry.id   f759c12744d6fd3ad1246c1dddb218ea
#
_cell.length_a   1.000
_cell.length_b   1.000
_cell.length_c   1.000
_cell.angle_alpha   90.00
_cell.angle_beta   90.00
_cell.angle_gamma   90.00
#
_symmetry.space_group_name_H-M   'P 1'
#
loop_
_entity.id
_entity.type
_entity.pdbx_description
1 polymer ?
#
loop_
_entity_poly.entity_id
_entity_poly.type
_entity_poly.pdbx_seq_one_letter_code
_entity_poly.pdbx_strand_id
1 'polypeptide(L)'
;GPYLTTLCAEEHISVGEGVLTLVMRAGGGSVRDTLSVLDQLMAGAIDGQVSYQTAVALLGYTDSALLDQSVDALAGGDGAAAFRVVERMVESGHDPRRFVEDLLQRLRDLLIIAVAGDGARDVLADTPQDQFERMQRQAQNWGPHGLSRAADLTDEALRAMTGATSPRLQLELLVGRILVPAPTAAPAL
;
A
#
# COMPACT_ATOMS: atom_id res chain seq x y z
N GLY A 1 -8.06 17.30 4.95
CA GLY A 1 -7.81 17.30 6.37
C GLY A 1 -8.89 18.00 7.20
N PRO A 2 -8.70 19.26 7.61
CA PRO A 2 -9.54 19.90 8.65
C PRO A 2 -11.04 19.87 8.36
N TYR A 3 -11.44 20.07 7.11
CA TYR A 3 -12.84 20.06 6.68
C TYR A 3 -13.52 18.69 6.91
N LEU A 4 -12.82 17.59 6.59
CA LEU A 4 -13.37 16.24 6.80
C LEU A 4 -13.54 15.92 8.28
N THR A 5 -12.63 16.41 9.13
CA THR A 5 -12.73 16.26 10.58
C THR A 5 -13.97 16.99 11.13
N THR A 6 -14.21 18.20 10.64
CA THR A 6 -15.41 18.99 11.02
C THR A 6 -16.69 18.26 10.63
N LEU A 7 -16.74 17.72 9.41
CA LEU A 7 -17.91 17.01 8.90
C LEU A 7 -18.22 15.76 9.73
N CYS A 8 -17.20 14.97 10.09
CA CYS A 8 -17.38 13.80 10.97
C CYS A 8 -17.92 14.22 12.35
N ALA A 9 -17.44 15.33 12.88
CA ALA A 9 -17.91 15.85 14.18
C ALA A 9 -19.37 16.32 14.12
N GLU A 10 -19.78 16.95 13.03
CA GLU A 10 -21.19 17.39 12.82
C GLU A 10 -22.13 16.19 12.74
N GLU A 11 -21.72 15.08 12.14
CA GLU A 11 -22.46 13.83 12.06
C GLU A 11 -22.32 12.95 13.32
N HIS A 12 -21.65 13.43 14.36
CA HIS A 12 -21.39 12.69 15.61
C HIS A 12 -20.67 11.35 15.39
N ILE A 13 -19.80 11.27 14.38
CA ILE A 13 -19.00 10.08 14.07
C ILE A 13 -17.56 10.32 14.47
N SER A 14 -17.05 9.41 15.30
CA SER A 14 -15.63 9.37 15.66
C SER A 14 -14.87 8.50 14.64
N VAL A 15 -13.79 9.02 14.11
CA VAL A 15 -12.92 8.31 13.18
C VAL A 15 -11.56 8.02 13.81
N GLY A 16 -11.09 6.80 13.67
CA GLY A 16 -9.77 6.38 14.15
C GLY A 16 -8.63 7.06 13.41
N GLU A 17 -7.45 7.02 14.02
CA GLU A 17 -6.23 7.56 13.41
C GLU A 17 -5.99 6.93 12.03
N GLY A 18 -5.61 7.76 11.05
CA GLY A 18 -5.34 7.33 9.67
C GLY A 18 -6.57 7.11 8.79
N VAL A 19 -7.80 7.07 9.33
CA VAL A 19 -9.03 6.86 8.54
C VAL A 19 -9.22 7.95 7.49
N LEU A 20 -9.07 9.22 7.87
CA LEU A 20 -9.24 10.34 6.94
C LEU A 20 -8.16 10.34 5.85
N THR A 21 -6.97 9.87 6.14
CA THR A 21 -5.91 9.68 5.14
C THR A 21 -6.30 8.62 4.09
N LEU A 22 -6.91 7.51 4.52
CA LEU A 22 -7.47 6.51 3.61
C LEU A 22 -8.57 7.10 2.73
N VAL A 23 -9.47 7.89 3.31
CA VAL A 23 -10.56 8.56 2.59
C VAL A 23 -10.02 9.50 1.52
N MET A 24 -9.05 10.34 1.86
CA MET A 24 -8.40 11.26 0.91
C MET A 24 -7.69 10.52 -0.22
N ARG A 25 -7.01 9.43 0.11
CA ARG A 25 -6.35 8.57 -0.88
C ARG A 25 -7.36 7.93 -1.83
N ALA A 26 -8.46 7.39 -1.30
CA ALA A 26 -9.54 6.79 -2.08
C ALA A 26 -10.24 7.80 -2.99
N GLY A 27 -10.33 9.06 -2.58
CA GLY A 27 -10.92 10.15 -3.38
C GLY A 27 -10.02 10.66 -4.51
N GLY A 28 -8.75 10.20 -4.59
CA GLY A 28 -7.84 10.47 -5.71
C GLY A 28 -7.59 11.96 -6.00
N GLY A 29 -7.73 12.83 -5.00
CA GLY A 29 -7.59 14.28 -5.15
C GLY A 29 -8.88 15.01 -5.56
N SER A 30 -9.97 14.28 -5.82
CA SER A 30 -11.30 14.85 -6.08
C SER A 30 -12.05 15.07 -4.77
N VAL A 31 -12.47 16.29 -4.51
CA VAL A 31 -13.27 16.63 -3.30
C VAL A 31 -14.60 15.87 -3.31
N ARG A 32 -15.26 15.79 -4.45
CA ARG A 32 -16.54 15.09 -4.61
C ARG A 32 -16.41 13.60 -4.29
N ASP A 33 -15.38 12.96 -4.84
CA ASP A 33 -15.16 11.51 -4.63
C ASP A 33 -14.74 11.25 -3.18
N THR A 34 -13.92 12.12 -2.60
CA THR A 34 -13.54 12.05 -1.18
C THR A 34 -14.77 12.12 -0.27
N LEU A 35 -15.71 13.02 -0.53
CA LEU A 35 -16.95 13.11 0.23
C LEU A 35 -17.84 11.88 0.06
N SER A 36 -17.96 11.34 -1.16
CA SER A 36 -18.70 10.11 -1.42
C SER A 36 -18.13 8.91 -0.67
N VAL A 37 -16.80 8.81 -0.62
CA VAL A 37 -16.08 7.78 0.16
C VAL A 37 -16.33 7.94 1.66
N LEU A 38 -16.28 9.18 2.17
CA LEU A 38 -16.57 9.46 3.56
C LEU A 38 -18.01 9.07 3.94
N ASP A 39 -19.00 9.43 3.12
CA ASP A 39 -20.40 9.03 3.33
C ASP A 39 -20.56 7.52 3.41
N GLN A 40 -19.89 6.78 2.53
CA GLN A 40 -19.91 5.31 2.54
C GLN A 40 -19.32 4.75 3.85
N LEU A 41 -18.24 5.34 4.36
CA LEU A 41 -17.64 4.92 5.63
C LEU A 41 -18.54 5.26 6.82
N MET A 42 -19.17 6.43 6.81
CA MET A 42 -20.09 6.85 7.88
C MET A 42 -21.30 5.92 7.95
N ALA A 43 -21.83 5.51 6.80
CA ALA A 43 -22.92 4.53 6.74
C ALA A 43 -22.54 3.15 7.32
N GLY A 44 -21.27 2.81 7.30
CA GLY A 44 -20.72 1.58 7.88
C GLY A 44 -20.19 1.73 9.32
N ALA A 45 -20.42 2.88 9.97
CA ALA A 45 -20.00 3.11 11.34
C ALA A 45 -20.72 2.18 12.33
N ILE A 46 -19.97 1.64 13.28
CA ILE A 46 -20.51 0.81 14.37
C ILE A 46 -20.47 1.66 15.64
N ASP A 47 -21.62 1.82 16.29
CA ASP A 47 -21.77 2.67 17.49
C ASP A 47 -21.21 4.10 17.31
N GLY A 48 -21.37 4.69 16.13
CA GLY A 48 -20.86 6.02 15.82
C GLY A 48 -19.35 6.08 15.66
N GLN A 49 -18.69 4.95 15.45
CA GLN A 49 -17.24 4.89 15.30
C GLN A 49 -16.84 4.18 14.00
N VAL A 50 -15.81 4.71 13.33
CA VAL A 50 -15.14 4.06 12.21
C VAL A 50 -13.69 3.81 12.59
N SER A 51 -13.35 2.57 12.88
CA SER A 51 -11.97 2.17 13.12
C SER A 51 -11.17 2.13 11.81
N TYR A 52 -9.84 2.20 11.91
CA TYR A 52 -8.96 2.03 10.75
C TYR A 52 -9.18 0.70 10.04
N GLN A 53 -9.36 -0.39 10.79
CA GLN A 53 -9.62 -1.73 10.23
C GLN A 53 -10.96 -1.78 9.48
N THR A 54 -12.00 -1.16 10.04
CA THR A 54 -13.30 -1.06 9.37
C THR A 54 -13.18 -0.27 8.07
N ALA A 55 -12.45 0.86 8.08
CA ALA A 55 -12.21 1.67 6.89
C ALA A 55 -11.45 0.89 5.81
N VAL A 56 -10.40 0.18 6.18
CA VAL A 56 -9.63 -0.69 5.24
C VAL A 56 -10.55 -1.73 4.60
N ALA A 57 -11.36 -2.43 5.39
CA ALA A 57 -12.28 -3.45 4.89
C ALA A 57 -13.35 -2.87 3.96
N LEU A 58 -13.99 -1.76 4.34
CA LEU A 58 -15.05 -1.12 3.55
C LEU A 58 -14.54 -0.53 2.23
N LEU A 59 -13.32 0.00 2.23
CA LEU A 59 -12.69 0.58 1.03
C LEU A 59 -11.96 -0.46 0.16
N GLY A 60 -11.88 -1.71 0.60
CA GLY A 60 -11.19 -2.78 -0.11
C GLY A 60 -9.67 -2.65 -0.14
N TYR A 61 -9.09 -1.83 0.72
CA TYR A 61 -7.63 -1.73 0.85
C TYR A 61 -7.02 -3.02 1.38
N THR A 62 -5.79 -3.27 0.99
CA THR A 62 -5.01 -4.36 1.55
C THR A 62 -4.69 -4.08 3.02
N ASP A 63 -4.90 -5.07 3.88
CA ASP A 63 -4.52 -5.01 5.28
C ASP A 63 -3.03 -4.65 5.43
N SER A 64 -2.73 -3.72 6.34
CA SER A 64 -1.37 -3.23 6.55
C SER A 64 -0.39 -4.34 6.97
N ALA A 65 -0.85 -5.31 7.77
CA ALA A 65 -0.02 -6.44 8.20
C ALA A 65 0.33 -7.36 7.02
N LEU A 66 -0.61 -7.60 6.12
CA LEU A 66 -0.39 -8.39 4.91
C LEU A 66 0.60 -7.70 3.97
N LEU A 67 0.47 -6.39 3.82
CA LEU A 67 1.36 -5.56 3.00
C LEU A 67 2.78 -5.54 3.60
N ASP A 68 2.92 -5.38 4.91
CA ASP A 68 4.20 -5.43 5.61
C ASP A 68 4.89 -6.78 5.44
N GLN A 69 4.16 -7.89 5.59
CA GLN A 69 4.70 -9.24 5.38
C GLN A 69 5.19 -9.45 3.95
N SER A 70 4.47 -8.90 2.96
CA SER A 70 4.86 -8.96 1.54
C SER A 70 6.17 -8.21 1.31
N VAL A 71 6.26 -7.00 1.82
CA VAL A 71 7.45 -6.15 1.68
C VAL A 71 8.66 -6.80 2.36
N ASP A 72 8.50 -7.31 3.57
CA ASP A 72 9.58 -7.96 4.31
C ASP A 72 10.08 -9.22 3.61
N ALA A 73 9.18 -10.06 3.08
CA ALA A 73 9.54 -11.25 2.33
C ALA A 73 10.27 -10.92 1.01
N LEU A 74 9.78 -9.92 0.27
CA LEU A 74 10.40 -9.49 -0.98
C LEU A 74 11.78 -8.86 -0.74
N ALA A 75 11.90 -7.99 0.26
CA ALA A 75 13.17 -7.35 0.63
C ALA A 75 14.22 -8.37 1.09
N GLY A 76 13.79 -9.39 1.82
CA GLY A 76 14.65 -10.47 2.31
C GLY A 76 14.98 -11.55 1.28
N GLY A 77 14.38 -11.51 0.08
CA GLY A 77 14.54 -12.55 -0.94
C GLY A 77 13.92 -13.89 -0.56
N ASP A 78 12.98 -13.91 0.39
CA ASP A 78 12.29 -15.12 0.83
C ASP A 78 11.10 -15.44 -0.09
N GLY A 79 11.40 -16.18 -1.16
CA GLY A 79 10.42 -16.55 -2.17
C GLY A 79 9.27 -17.37 -1.60
N ALA A 80 9.55 -18.32 -0.73
CA ALA A 80 8.52 -19.15 -0.12
C ALA A 80 7.55 -18.33 0.73
N ALA A 81 8.07 -17.39 1.54
CA ALA A 81 7.23 -16.50 2.32
C ALA A 81 6.42 -15.56 1.44
N ALA A 82 7.01 -15.00 0.38
CA ALA A 82 6.32 -14.10 -0.55
C ALA A 82 5.14 -14.80 -1.24
N PHE A 83 5.32 -16.00 -1.76
CA PHE A 83 4.24 -16.76 -2.40
C PHE A 83 3.17 -17.22 -1.41
N ARG A 84 3.53 -17.54 -0.15
CA ARG A 84 2.53 -17.83 0.90
C ARG A 84 1.64 -16.62 1.21
N VAL A 85 2.19 -15.42 1.17
CA VAL A 85 1.40 -14.18 1.33
C VAL A 85 0.42 -14.01 0.20
N VAL A 86 0.84 -14.24 -1.05
CA VAL A 86 -0.04 -14.22 -2.23
C VAL A 86 -1.18 -15.23 -2.08
N GLU A 87 -0.88 -16.45 -1.69
CA GLU A 87 -1.88 -17.50 -1.48
C GLU A 87 -2.92 -17.09 -0.43
N ARG A 88 -2.47 -16.63 0.74
CA ARG A 88 -3.38 -16.13 1.81
C ARG A 88 -4.25 -14.98 1.34
N MET A 89 -3.71 -14.07 0.55
CA MET A 89 -4.44 -12.95 0.00
C MET A 89 -5.57 -13.41 -0.92
N VAL A 90 -5.28 -14.37 -1.81
CA VAL A 90 -6.27 -14.95 -2.73
C VAL A 90 -7.34 -15.74 -1.96
N GLU A 91 -6.94 -16.58 -1.01
CA GLU A 91 -7.86 -17.35 -0.16
C GLU A 91 -8.78 -16.46 0.68
N SER A 92 -8.30 -15.31 1.11
CA SER A 92 -9.08 -14.31 1.86
C SER A 92 -10.02 -13.48 0.97
N GLY A 93 -10.03 -13.71 -0.34
CA GLY A 93 -10.91 -13.00 -1.28
C GLY A 93 -10.45 -11.56 -1.61
N HIS A 94 -9.21 -11.19 -1.31
CA HIS A 94 -8.66 -9.91 -1.72
C HIS A 94 -8.48 -9.83 -3.24
N ASP A 95 -8.71 -8.63 -3.80
CA ASP A 95 -8.47 -8.37 -5.21
C ASP A 95 -6.96 -8.25 -5.50
N PRO A 96 -6.38 -9.09 -6.38
CA PRO A 96 -4.98 -9.02 -6.73
C PRO A 96 -4.56 -7.67 -7.30
N ARG A 97 -5.40 -7.04 -8.11
CA ARG A 97 -5.13 -5.70 -8.66
C ARG A 97 -5.00 -4.66 -7.55
N ARG A 98 -5.93 -4.67 -6.60
CA ARG A 98 -5.90 -3.76 -5.45
C ARG A 98 -4.65 -3.96 -4.60
N PHE A 99 -4.25 -5.21 -4.39
CA PHE A 99 -3.00 -5.51 -3.70
C PHE A 99 -1.79 -4.90 -4.42
N VAL A 100 -1.71 -5.01 -5.74
CA VAL A 100 -0.60 -4.44 -6.52
C VAL A 100 -0.60 -2.91 -6.47
N GLU A 101 -1.77 -2.28 -6.51
CA GLU A 101 -1.91 -0.83 -6.31
C GLU A 101 -1.37 -0.39 -4.94
N ASP A 102 -1.75 -1.10 -3.88
CA ASP A 102 -1.31 -0.81 -2.51
C ASP A 102 0.19 -1.10 -2.33
N LEU A 103 0.70 -2.15 -2.96
CA LEU A 103 2.14 -2.45 -2.98
C LEU A 103 2.93 -1.34 -3.68
N LEU A 104 2.47 -0.87 -4.82
CA LEU A 104 3.12 0.23 -5.55
C LEU A 104 3.18 1.50 -4.70
N GLN A 105 2.08 1.82 -4.02
CA GLN A 105 2.02 2.96 -3.11
C GLN A 105 3.01 2.81 -1.95
N ARG A 106 3.12 1.62 -1.35
CA ARG A 106 4.09 1.34 -0.29
C ARG A 106 5.52 1.46 -0.82
N LEU A 107 5.83 0.91 -1.99
CA LEU A 107 7.16 1.01 -2.59
C LEU A 107 7.56 2.46 -2.87
N ARG A 108 6.62 3.29 -3.34
CA ARG A 108 6.83 4.73 -3.49
C ARG A 108 7.20 5.37 -2.16
N ASP A 109 6.45 5.11 -1.11
CA ASP A 109 6.68 5.69 0.21
C ASP A 109 8.05 5.25 0.78
N LEU A 110 8.39 3.97 0.62
CA LEU A 110 9.70 3.44 1.02
C LEU A 110 10.85 4.08 0.22
N LEU A 111 10.65 4.31 -1.07
CA LEU A 111 11.64 4.97 -1.92
C LEU A 111 11.86 6.43 -1.49
N ILE A 112 10.78 7.14 -1.14
CA ILE A 112 10.87 8.50 -0.57
C ILE A 112 11.71 8.49 0.71
N ILE A 113 11.46 7.55 1.61
CA ILE A 113 12.22 7.41 2.85
C ILE A 113 13.69 7.11 2.56
N ALA A 114 13.99 6.21 1.63
CA ALA A 114 15.35 5.82 1.29
C ALA A 114 16.17 6.97 0.67
N VAL A 115 15.52 7.86 -0.07
CA VAL A 115 16.17 8.96 -0.80
C VAL A 115 16.19 10.26 0.00
N ALA A 116 15.10 10.61 0.68
CA ALA A 116 14.94 11.88 1.40
C ALA A 116 15.41 11.82 2.85
N GLY A 117 15.64 10.62 3.42
CA GLY A 117 16.07 10.48 4.80
C GLY A 117 15.12 11.17 5.78
N ASP A 118 15.65 12.04 6.63
CA ASP A 118 14.86 12.76 7.64
C ASP A 118 13.76 13.67 7.03
N GLY A 119 13.99 14.19 5.82
CA GLY A 119 12.99 14.98 5.10
C GLY A 119 11.76 14.21 4.64
N ALA A 120 11.83 12.87 4.63
CA ALA A 120 10.69 12.02 4.28
C ALA A 120 9.50 12.20 5.23
N ARG A 121 9.76 12.57 6.49
CA ARG A 121 8.70 12.79 7.48
C ARG A 121 7.74 13.90 7.08
N ASP A 122 8.25 14.97 6.50
CA ASP A 122 7.44 16.09 6.04
C ASP A 122 6.56 15.71 4.83
N VAL A 123 7.09 14.87 3.94
CA VAL A 123 6.36 14.37 2.76
C VAL A 123 5.28 13.35 3.16
N LEU A 124 5.54 12.54 4.18
CA LEU A 124 4.67 11.48 4.68
C LEU A 124 4.05 11.87 6.04
N ALA A 125 3.70 13.14 6.21
CA ALA A 125 3.26 13.72 7.48
C ALA A 125 2.02 13.00 8.08
N ASP A 126 1.14 12.47 7.22
CA ASP A 126 -0.09 11.80 7.64
C ASP A 126 0.12 10.32 8.03
N THR A 127 1.35 9.80 7.92
CA THR A 127 1.67 8.43 8.31
C THR A 127 1.83 8.34 9.84
N PRO A 128 1.13 7.42 10.53
CA PRO A 128 1.32 7.19 11.95
C PRO A 128 2.80 6.89 12.30
N GLN A 129 3.24 7.30 13.49
CA GLN A 129 4.65 7.23 13.87
C GLN A 129 5.20 5.79 13.86
N ASP A 130 4.46 4.85 14.42
CA ASP A 130 4.85 3.43 14.46
C ASP A 130 4.95 2.81 13.06
N GLN A 131 4.05 3.19 12.17
CA GLN A 131 4.08 2.78 10.77
C GLN A 131 5.28 3.39 10.04
N PHE A 132 5.56 4.68 10.26
CA PHE A 132 6.71 5.36 9.67
C PHE A 132 8.03 4.71 10.09
N GLU A 133 8.21 4.40 11.36
CA GLU A 133 9.40 3.71 11.89
C GLU A 133 9.57 2.30 11.29
N ARG A 134 8.47 1.58 11.10
CA ARG A 134 8.48 0.27 10.40
C ARG A 134 8.94 0.44 8.95
N MET A 135 8.39 1.42 8.25
CA MET A 135 8.75 1.73 6.88
C MET A 135 10.21 2.18 6.74
N GLN A 136 10.75 2.91 7.72
CA GLN A 136 12.18 3.25 7.74
C GLN A 136 13.05 1.98 7.78
N ARG A 137 12.72 1.01 8.62
CA ARG A 137 13.43 -0.28 8.67
C ARG A 137 13.30 -1.05 7.35
N GLN A 138 12.12 -1.09 6.77
CA GLN A 138 11.89 -1.73 5.46
C GLN A 138 12.71 -1.08 4.36
N ALA A 139 12.74 0.24 4.31
CA ALA A 139 13.52 1.00 3.33
C ALA A 139 15.03 0.76 3.47
N GLN A 140 15.55 0.71 4.70
CA GLN A 140 16.95 0.39 4.97
C GLN A 140 17.32 -1.04 4.54
N ASN A 141 16.45 -2.01 4.84
CA ASN A 141 16.69 -3.42 4.51
C ASN A 141 16.68 -3.67 3.01
N TRP A 142 15.82 -2.99 2.27
CA TRP A 142 15.72 -3.20 0.82
C TRP A 142 16.74 -2.37 0.02
N GLY A 143 16.93 -1.15 0.42
CA GLY A 143 17.80 -0.20 -0.25
C GLY A 143 17.17 0.49 -1.47
N PRO A 144 17.69 1.67 -1.86
CA PRO A 144 17.08 2.51 -2.89
C PRO A 144 17.06 1.86 -4.28
N HIS A 145 18.09 1.15 -4.67
CA HIS A 145 18.15 0.47 -5.98
C HIS A 145 17.14 -0.66 -6.09
N GLY A 146 17.02 -1.50 -5.05
CA GLY A 146 16.05 -2.57 -4.99
C GLY A 146 14.61 -2.04 -4.98
N LEU A 147 14.34 -0.98 -4.23
CA LEU A 147 13.05 -0.31 -4.17
C LEU A 147 12.65 0.29 -5.51
N SER A 148 13.57 0.99 -6.19
CA SER A 148 13.33 1.57 -7.50
C SER A 148 12.98 0.50 -8.53
N ARG A 149 13.77 -0.58 -8.58
CA ARG A 149 13.50 -1.71 -9.47
C ARG A 149 12.16 -2.39 -9.16
N ALA A 150 11.86 -2.64 -7.89
CA ALA A 150 10.59 -3.24 -7.48
C ALA A 150 9.40 -2.35 -7.85
N ALA A 151 9.52 -1.02 -7.71
CA ALA A 151 8.49 -0.08 -8.11
C ALA A 151 8.24 -0.11 -9.62
N ASP A 152 9.28 -0.14 -10.44
CA ASP A 152 9.15 -0.23 -11.91
C ASP A 152 8.44 -1.52 -12.32
N LEU A 153 8.85 -2.66 -11.77
CA LEU A 153 8.21 -3.96 -12.04
C LEU A 153 6.75 -4.01 -11.60
N THR A 154 6.44 -3.37 -10.46
CA THR A 154 5.08 -3.30 -9.93
C THR A 154 4.17 -2.42 -10.79
N ASP A 155 4.66 -1.27 -11.26
CA ASP A 155 3.93 -0.41 -12.20
C ASP A 155 3.68 -1.12 -13.54
N GLU A 156 4.67 -1.83 -14.07
CA GLU A 156 4.52 -2.63 -15.28
C GLU A 156 3.45 -3.73 -15.11
N ALA A 157 3.48 -4.47 -14.00
CA ALA A 157 2.49 -5.50 -13.71
C ALA A 157 1.08 -4.92 -13.57
N LEU A 158 0.93 -3.76 -12.93
CA LEU A 158 -0.35 -3.08 -12.78
C LEU A 158 -0.95 -2.70 -14.13
N ARG A 159 -0.14 -2.18 -15.05
CA ARG A 159 -0.56 -1.89 -16.43
C ARG A 159 -0.97 -3.15 -17.18
N ALA A 160 -0.24 -4.25 -17.02
CA ALA A 160 -0.56 -5.53 -17.64
C ALA A 160 -1.87 -6.13 -17.13
N MET A 161 -2.31 -5.81 -15.93
CA MET A 161 -3.59 -6.26 -15.35
C MET A 161 -4.83 -5.65 -16.01
N THR A 162 -4.68 -4.62 -16.84
CA THR A 162 -5.78 -4.04 -17.62
C THR A 162 -6.15 -4.87 -18.85
N GLY A 163 -5.34 -5.86 -19.20
CA GLY A 163 -5.54 -6.74 -20.34
C GLY A 163 -6.34 -8.01 -20.02
N ALA A 164 -6.32 -8.96 -20.96
CA ALA A 164 -7.04 -10.23 -20.85
C ALA A 164 -6.39 -11.27 -19.91
N THR A 165 -5.18 -10.99 -19.41
CA THR A 165 -4.44 -11.91 -18.54
C THR A 165 -4.98 -11.86 -17.11
N SER A 166 -5.08 -13.02 -16.46
CA SER A 166 -5.52 -13.14 -15.08
C SER A 166 -4.71 -12.23 -14.14
N PRO A 167 -5.37 -11.38 -13.32
CA PRO A 167 -4.68 -10.54 -12.33
C PRO A 167 -3.83 -11.35 -11.34
N ARG A 168 -4.30 -12.54 -10.92
CA ARG A 168 -3.53 -13.46 -10.08
C ARG A 168 -2.22 -13.87 -10.73
N LEU A 169 -2.27 -14.26 -12.00
CA LEU A 169 -1.06 -14.66 -12.74
C LEU A 169 -0.07 -13.49 -12.84
N GLN A 170 -0.53 -12.29 -13.11
CA GLN A 170 0.31 -11.10 -13.14
C GLN A 170 0.97 -10.82 -11.78
N LEU A 171 0.25 -11.02 -10.68
CA LEU A 171 0.80 -10.89 -9.35
C LEU A 171 1.88 -11.94 -9.06
N GLU A 172 1.64 -13.21 -9.40
CA GLU A 172 2.63 -14.29 -9.22
C GLU A 172 3.89 -14.03 -10.04
N LEU A 173 3.75 -13.58 -11.28
CA LEU A 173 4.88 -13.18 -12.12
C LEU A 173 5.64 -11.99 -11.56
N LEU A 174 4.94 -11.00 -11.01
CA LEU A 174 5.54 -9.84 -10.37
C LEU A 174 6.42 -10.27 -9.19
N VAL A 175 5.89 -11.10 -8.31
CA VAL A 175 6.64 -11.63 -7.15
C VAL A 175 7.91 -12.35 -7.61
N GLY A 176 7.79 -13.22 -8.61
CA GLY A 176 8.93 -13.92 -9.19
C GLY A 176 9.98 -12.96 -9.78
N ARG A 177 9.56 -11.95 -10.52
CA ARG A 177 10.45 -10.96 -11.13
C ARG A 177 11.19 -10.10 -10.11
N ILE A 178 10.53 -9.70 -9.03
CA ILE A 178 11.17 -8.94 -7.94
C ILE A 178 12.24 -9.79 -7.25
N LEU A 179 11.97 -11.09 -7.05
CA LEU A 179 12.87 -12.01 -6.36
C LEU A 179 14.08 -12.44 -7.20
N VAL A 180 13.95 -12.44 -8.52
CA VAL A 180 15.08 -12.74 -9.42
C VAL A 180 16.07 -11.57 -9.41
N PRO A 181 17.34 -11.79 -9.09
CA PRO A 181 18.35 -10.73 -9.12
C PRO A 181 18.46 -10.08 -10.50
N ALA A 182 18.74 -8.77 -10.51
CA ALA A 182 19.07 -8.10 -11.76
C ALA A 182 20.33 -8.76 -12.38
N PRO A 183 20.41 -8.90 -13.72
CA PRO A 183 21.61 -9.41 -14.37
C PRO A 183 22.82 -8.55 -13.95
N THR A 184 23.86 -9.18 -13.43
CA THR A 184 25.13 -8.50 -13.21
C THR A 184 25.68 -8.08 -14.56
N ALA A 185 25.95 -6.78 -14.75
CA ALA A 185 26.64 -6.33 -15.95
C ALA A 185 27.95 -7.12 -16.06
N ALA A 186 28.13 -7.85 -17.18
CA ALA A 186 29.40 -8.50 -17.44
C ALA A 186 30.49 -7.42 -17.48
N PRO A 187 31.65 -7.66 -16.88
CA PRO A 187 32.75 -6.71 -17.00
C PRO A 187 33.02 -6.50 -18.50
N ALA A 188 33.05 -5.24 -18.91
CA ALA A 188 33.50 -4.89 -20.25
C ALA A 188 34.96 -5.38 -20.43
N LEU A 189 35.19 -6.25 -21.42
CA LEU A 189 36.51 -6.70 -21.83
C LEU A 189 37.28 -5.56 -22.45
#